data_4db5e95866e7075ee84a46148003ad1f
#
_entry.id   4db5e95866e7075ee84a46148003ad1f
#
_cell.length_a   1.000
_cell.length_b   1.000
_cell.length_c   1.000
_cell.angle_alpha   90.00
_cell.angle_beta   90.00
_cell.angle_gamma   90.00
#
_symmetry.space_group_name_H-M   'P 1'
#
loop_
_entity.id
_entity.type
_entity.pdbx_description
1 polymer ?
#
loop_
_entity_poly.entity_id
_entity_poly.type
_entity_poly.pdbx_seq_one_letter_code
_entity_poly.pdbx_strand_id
1 'polypeptide(L)'
;MKPVHPTIRLPVTLAAAALLVLALGPAQDAGAGGSAHGARAPIMKTRKIAPGLKYIRIVRRQIPLRAFVLKVDLSKAITLDTTIADDALPSRRQLSRIVRNHGALAGVNGDPGEGLGNTVHPFAQDGDLLHTAGPDAEMFAVSKDESSTFLGNPKLKVNVTDLSSGRVFTMDRWNRRAPEPGEIVGFSPLGGTLASPPSFSCSVRLLPQGAPQVAAPDGVDRDYAVDVATCSESPLDRNGGVVISTAPGTDEAEMLLALTPGTLMRLHWTLGWPGVFDAVGGDPILLLDGVPAPICVSCARQPRTAVGVTATGQILLVVIDGRRPGWSRGATLGELRAILRDLGAVDALNLDGGGSSEMVVDGEVVNRPSDGRERRITNAVLILPGADPGE
;
A
#
# COMPACT_ATOMS: atom_id res chain seq x y z
N MET A 1 36.30 -0.06 -8.23
CA MET A 1 35.58 -1.15 -8.92
C MET A 1 36.00 -2.47 -8.29
N LYS A 2 35.11 -3.11 -7.55
CA LYS A 2 35.27 -4.49 -7.07
C LYS A 2 34.11 -5.30 -7.60
N PRO A 3 34.32 -6.51 -8.12
CA PRO A 3 33.24 -7.31 -8.71
C PRO A 3 32.36 -7.97 -7.64
N VAL A 4 31.06 -7.97 -7.88
CA VAL A 4 30.06 -8.69 -7.08
C VAL A 4 29.95 -10.12 -7.64
N HIS A 5 30.20 -11.12 -6.80
CA HIS A 5 30.03 -12.53 -7.14
C HIS A 5 28.59 -13.00 -6.82
N PRO A 6 27.99 -13.83 -7.66
CA PRO A 6 26.69 -14.43 -7.37
C PRO A 6 26.84 -15.58 -6.37
N THR A 7 26.01 -15.62 -5.35
CA THR A 7 25.93 -16.71 -4.36
C THR A 7 25.12 -17.89 -4.93
N ILE A 8 25.82 -19.00 -5.18
CA ILE A 8 25.22 -20.30 -5.53
C ILE A 8 24.77 -20.97 -4.23
N ARG A 9 23.51 -21.36 -4.13
CA ARG A 9 22.97 -22.18 -3.03
C ARG A 9 23.25 -23.66 -3.30
N LEU A 10 23.99 -24.31 -2.43
CA LEU A 10 24.15 -25.77 -2.37
C LEU A 10 23.15 -26.38 -1.36
N PRO A 11 22.67 -27.60 -1.58
CA PRO A 11 21.70 -28.24 -0.68
C PRO A 11 22.36 -28.73 0.60
N VAL A 12 21.68 -28.48 1.75
CA VAL A 12 22.09 -28.97 3.06
C VAL A 12 21.58 -30.40 3.25
N THR A 13 22.52 -31.34 3.36
CA THR A 13 22.25 -32.71 3.78
C THR A 13 22.08 -32.78 5.30
N LEU A 14 21.01 -33.40 5.77
CA LEU A 14 20.76 -33.69 7.19
C LEU A 14 21.79 -34.71 7.72
N ALA A 15 22.51 -34.33 8.75
CA ALA A 15 23.25 -35.26 9.61
C ALA A 15 22.52 -35.37 10.96
N ALA A 16 22.13 -36.59 11.30
CA ALA A 16 21.53 -36.91 12.60
C ALA A 16 22.58 -36.93 13.69
N ALA A 17 22.40 -36.17 14.75
CA ALA A 17 23.22 -36.24 15.97
C ALA A 17 22.39 -36.79 17.12
N ALA A 18 22.90 -37.84 17.76
CA ALA A 18 22.30 -38.56 18.85
C ALA A 18 22.29 -37.75 20.15
N LEU A 19 21.15 -37.76 20.85
CA LEU A 19 20.99 -37.20 22.18
C LEU A 19 21.63 -38.10 23.25
N LEU A 20 22.49 -37.51 24.05
CA LEU A 20 22.96 -38.07 25.33
C LEU A 20 22.12 -37.47 26.45
N VAL A 21 21.33 -38.33 27.12
CA VAL A 21 20.51 -37.95 28.27
C VAL A 21 21.36 -38.05 29.53
N LEU A 22 21.60 -36.92 30.20
CA LEU A 22 22.12 -36.89 31.58
C LEU A 22 20.98 -36.53 32.53
N ALA A 23 20.63 -37.50 33.35
CA ALA A 23 19.68 -37.33 34.43
C ALA A 23 20.29 -36.58 35.61
N LEU A 24 19.72 -35.44 35.98
CA LEU A 24 19.95 -34.78 37.27
C LEU A 24 18.64 -34.76 38.06
N GLY A 25 18.73 -35.23 39.28
CA GLY A 25 17.61 -35.44 40.20
C GLY A 25 17.00 -34.11 40.73
N PRO A 26 15.92 -34.21 41.55
CA PRO A 26 15.07 -33.07 41.83
C PRO A 26 15.64 -32.19 42.94
N ALA A 27 15.77 -30.88 42.63
CA ALA A 27 15.89 -29.86 43.67
C ALA A 27 14.48 -29.41 44.07
N GLN A 28 14.16 -29.61 45.32
CA GLN A 28 12.98 -29.02 45.97
C GLN A 28 13.25 -27.52 46.17
N ASP A 29 12.40 -26.70 45.65
CA ASP A 29 12.33 -25.30 46.02
C ASP A 29 10.94 -24.90 46.49
N ALA A 30 10.96 -24.20 47.59
CA ALA A 30 9.83 -23.85 48.43
C ALA A 30 8.92 -22.81 47.75
N GLY A 31 7.67 -22.87 48.10
CA GLY A 31 6.58 -22.09 47.54
C GLY A 31 6.75 -20.55 47.59
N ALA A 32 6.31 -19.94 46.50
CA ALA A 32 5.67 -18.66 46.50
C ALA A 32 4.40 -18.77 45.64
N GLY A 33 3.30 -18.97 46.30
CA GLY A 33 1.97 -18.98 45.72
C GLY A 33 1.59 -17.59 45.19
N GLY A 34 2.04 -17.24 43.99
CA GLY A 34 1.47 -16.18 43.17
C GLY A 34 0.46 -16.83 42.24
N SER A 35 -0.83 -16.68 42.50
CA SER A 35 -1.89 -17.08 41.57
C SER A 35 -1.71 -16.32 40.26
N ALA A 36 -1.05 -16.95 39.29
CA ALA A 36 -1.11 -16.53 37.91
C ALA A 36 -2.58 -16.58 37.50
N HIS A 37 -3.25 -15.41 37.50
CA HIS A 37 -4.57 -15.26 36.88
C HIS A 37 -4.40 -15.67 35.43
N GLY A 38 -4.75 -16.93 35.11
CA GLY A 38 -4.61 -17.52 33.79
C GLY A 38 -5.21 -16.58 32.73
N ALA A 39 -4.37 -16.09 31.84
CA ALA A 39 -4.82 -15.24 30.75
C ALA A 39 -5.87 -16.00 29.95
N ARG A 40 -7.13 -15.59 30.05
CA ARG A 40 -8.24 -16.25 29.36
C ARG A 40 -8.00 -16.12 27.86
N ALA A 41 -7.97 -17.23 27.14
CA ALA A 41 -7.76 -17.26 25.68
C ALA A 41 -8.73 -16.31 24.95
N PRO A 42 -8.30 -15.67 23.86
CA PRO A 42 -9.16 -14.80 23.07
C PRO A 42 -10.34 -15.59 22.49
N ILE A 43 -11.51 -14.98 22.45
CA ILE A 43 -12.68 -15.56 21.77
C ILE A 43 -12.53 -15.24 20.30
N MET A 44 -12.46 -16.26 19.45
CA MET A 44 -12.43 -16.14 18.00
C MET A 44 -13.74 -16.67 17.40
N LYS A 45 -14.34 -15.89 16.50
CA LYS A 45 -15.49 -16.30 15.68
C LYS A 45 -15.17 -16.08 14.22
N THR A 46 -15.34 -17.13 13.41
CA THR A 46 -15.07 -17.11 11.97
C THR A 46 -16.35 -17.29 11.18
N ARG A 47 -16.51 -16.52 10.09
CA ARG A 47 -17.57 -16.65 9.09
C ARG A 47 -16.95 -16.66 7.70
N LYS A 48 -17.32 -17.62 6.85
CA LYS A 48 -16.97 -17.62 5.43
C LYS A 48 -17.87 -16.59 4.73
N ILE A 49 -17.27 -15.72 3.92
CA ILE A 49 -17.97 -14.72 3.11
C ILE A 49 -18.10 -15.22 1.67
N ALA A 50 -16.96 -15.66 1.09
CA ALA A 50 -16.90 -16.21 -0.25
C ALA A 50 -15.81 -17.31 -0.29
N PRO A 51 -15.70 -18.11 -1.38
CA PRO A 51 -14.49 -18.87 -1.64
C PRO A 51 -13.28 -17.96 -1.57
N GLY A 52 -12.26 -18.31 -0.76
CA GLY A 52 -11.08 -17.47 -0.54
C GLY A 52 -11.24 -16.35 0.50
N LEU A 53 -12.43 -15.95 0.90
CA LEU A 53 -12.64 -14.86 1.86
C LEU A 53 -13.29 -15.34 3.17
N LYS A 54 -12.58 -15.12 4.28
CA LYS A 54 -13.09 -15.38 5.64
C LYS A 54 -13.02 -14.11 6.48
N TYR A 55 -14.10 -13.84 7.21
CA TYR A 55 -14.16 -12.81 8.24
C TYR A 55 -13.97 -13.44 9.62
N ILE A 56 -13.06 -12.88 10.43
CA ILE A 56 -12.73 -13.37 11.77
C ILE A 56 -12.88 -12.21 12.77
N ARG A 57 -13.59 -12.44 13.85
CA ARG A 57 -13.71 -11.52 14.98
C ARG A 57 -12.96 -12.06 16.19
N ILE A 58 -12.04 -11.26 16.75
CA ILE A 58 -11.22 -11.59 17.90
C ILE A 58 -11.62 -10.68 19.06
N VAL A 59 -11.89 -11.26 20.23
CA VAL A 59 -12.25 -10.52 21.44
C VAL A 59 -11.35 -10.94 22.60
N ARG A 60 -10.56 -9.99 23.12
CA ARG A 60 -9.81 -10.12 24.38
C ARG A 60 -10.56 -9.35 25.47
N ARG A 61 -10.76 -9.95 26.66
CA ARG A 61 -11.57 -9.37 27.73
C ARG A 61 -10.75 -8.69 28.84
N GLN A 62 -9.57 -9.20 29.17
CA GLN A 62 -8.74 -8.68 30.27
C GLN A 62 -8.28 -7.25 30.00
N ILE A 63 -7.71 -6.99 28.83
CA ILE A 63 -7.54 -5.65 28.29
C ILE A 63 -8.54 -5.59 27.14
N PRO A 64 -9.70 -4.90 27.30
CA PRO A 64 -10.71 -4.90 26.26
C PRO A 64 -10.13 -4.53 24.89
N LEU A 65 -10.12 -5.50 23.99
CA LEU A 65 -9.65 -5.36 22.62
C LEU A 65 -10.59 -6.14 21.70
N ARG A 66 -10.95 -5.52 20.60
CA ARG A 66 -11.68 -6.14 19.48
C ARG A 66 -10.93 -5.93 18.20
N ALA A 67 -10.57 -7.04 17.56
CA ALA A 67 -9.99 -7.04 16.24
C ALA A 67 -10.92 -7.75 15.26
N PHE A 68 -10.92 -7.26 14.04
CA PHE A 68 -11.69 -7.72 12.91
C PHE A 68 -10.70 -8.01 11.80
N VAL A 69 -10.79 -9.18 11.19
CA VAL A 69 -9.80 -9.67 10.23
C VAL A 69 -10.51 -10.22 9.01
N LEU A 70 -10.09 -9.77 7.84
CA LEU A 70 -10.34 -10.47 6.58
C LEU A 70 -9.13 -11.34 6.29
N LYS A 71 -9.35 -12.62 6.12
CA LYS A 71 -8.34 -13.57 5.66
C LYS A 71 -8.66 -13.93 4.22
N VAL A 72 -7.73 -13.55 3.32
CA VAL A 72 -7.91 -13.54 1.87
C VAL A 72 -6.95 -14.55 1.24
N ASP A 73 -7.45 -15.37 0.34
CA ASP A 73 -6.71 -16.36 -0.44
C ASP A 73 -6.97 -16.08 -1.92
N LEU A 74 -6.07 -15.32 -2.57
CA LEU A 74 -6.18 -14.89 -3.96
C LEU A 74 -6.07 -16.05 -4.97
N SER A 75 -5.73 -17.27 -4.54
CA SER A 75 -5.82 -18.46 -5.39
C SER A 75 -7.27 -18.91 -5.68
N LYS A 76 -8.26 -18.17 -5.20
CA LYS A 76 -9.69 -18.43 -5.37
C LYS A 76 -10.32 -17.30 -6.19
N ALA A 77 -11.59 -17.45 -6.56
CA ALA A 77 -12.37 -16.47 -7.35
C ALA A 77 -12.65 -15.16 -6.59
N ILE A 78 -11.61 -14.48 -6.14
CA ILE A 78 -11.62 -13.15 -5.53
C ILE A 78 -10.38 -12.39 -5.94
N THR A 79 -10.46 -11.05 -6.01
CA THR A 79 -9.34 -10.15 -6.30
C THR A 79 -9.14 -9.13 -5.20
N LEU A 80 -7.91 -8.64 -5.07
CA LEU A 80 -7.59 -7.51 -4.20
C LEU A 80 -7.34 -6.28 -5.07
N ASP A 81 -7.99 -5.19 -4.73
CA ASP A 81 -7.91 -3.92 -5.41
C ASP A 81 -7.55 -2.81 -4.43
N THR A 82 -6.70 -1.89 -4.84
CA THR A 82 -6.48 -0.63 -4.13
C THR A 82 -7.15 0.49 -4.90
N THR A 83 -7.98 1.28 -4.25
CA THR A 83 -8.75 2.33 -4.94
C THR A 83 -8.75 3.64 -4.19
N ILE A 84 -8.70 4.75 -4.92
CA ILE A 84 -9.02 6.08 -4.36
C ILE A 84 -10.55 6.24 -4.22
N ALA A 85 -10.95 7.20 -3.40
CA ALA A 85 -12.36 7.36 -3.05
C ALA A 85 -13.27 7.80 -4.19
N ASP A 86 -12.73 8.45 -5.21
CA ASP A 86 -13.38 8.91 -6.45
C ASP A 86 -12.40 8.70 -7.64
N ASP A 87 -12.80 9.11 -8.83
CA ASP A 87 -12.03 8.89 -10.07
C ASP A 87 -10.72 9.69 -10.18
N ALA A 88 -10.49 10.67 -9.31
CA ALA A 88 -9.28 11.48 -9.29
C ALA A 88 -9.03 12.10 -7.91
N LEU A 89 -7.78 12.44 -7.61
CA LEU A 89 -7.38 13.20 -6.42
C LEU A 89 -7.71 14.70 -6.58
N PRO A 90 -8.01 15.44 -5.50
CA PRO A 90 -8.23 14.97 -4.13
C PRO A 90 -9.62 14.37 -3.96
N SER A 91 -9.72 13.28 -3.24
CA SER A 91 -11.00 12.63 -3.01
C SER A 91 -11.16 12.09 -1.60
N ARG A 92 -12.41 12.06 -1.10
CA ARG A 92 -12.75 11.46 0.19
C ARG A 92 -14.17 10.94 0.21
N ARG A 93 -14.35 9.67 0.56
CA ARG A 93 -15.66 9.02 0.75
C ARG A 93 -15.68 8.15 2.00
N GLN A 94 -16.87 7.79 2.46
CA GLN A 94 -17.07 6.74 3.46
C GLN A 94 -16.70 5.39 2.86
N LEU A 95 -16.05 4.52 3.63
CA LEU A 95 -15.64 3.20 3.18
C LEU A 95 -16.84 2.36 2.68
N SER A 96 -17.98 2.42 3.39
CA SER A 96 -19.20 1.72 2.98
C SER A 96 -19.69 2.14 1.58
N ARG A 97 -19.46 3.40 1.21
CA ARG A 97 -19.82 3.91 -0.12
C ARG A 97 -18.81 3.45 -1.17
N ILE A 98 -17.51 3.46 -0.86
CA ILE A 98 -16.46 2.97 -1.75
C ILE A 98 -16.71 1.49 -2.06
N VAL A 99 -16.87 0.65 -1.03
CA VAL A 99 -17.17 -0.79 -1.16
C VAL A 99 -18.39 -1.04 -2.06
N ARG A 100 -19.48 -0.29 -1.85
CA ARG A 100 -20.70 -0.42 -2.63
C ARG A 100 -20.54 0.00 -4.09
N ASN A 101 -19.85 1.11 -4.33
CA ASN A 101 -19.64 1.63 -5.68
C ASN A 101 -18.82 0.69 -6.57
N HIS A 102 -17.88 -0.04 -5.96
CA HIS A 102 -17.03 -1.02 -6.65
C HIS A 102 -17.61 -2.45 -6.64
N GLY A 103 -18.77 -2.67 -6.03
CA GLY A 103 -19.35 -4.02 -5.92
C GLY A 103 -18.51 -4.97 -5.07
N ALA A 104 -17.66 -4.44 -4.17
CA ALA A 104 -16.75 -5.23 -3.38
C ALA A 104 -17.46 -6.06 -2.29
N LEU A 105 -16.96 -7.25 -2.03
CA LEU A 105 -17.44 -8.15 -0.96
C LEU A 105 -17.06 -7.62 0.42
N ALA A 106 -15.90 -6.98 0.51
CA ALA A 106 -15.38 -6.41 1.74
C ALA A 106 -14.31 -5.34 1.44
N GLY A 107 -13.97 -4.53 2.45
CA GLY A 107 -12.86 -3.59 2.34
C GLY A 107 -12.45 -3.00 3.68
N VAL A 108 -11.26 -2.40 3.69
CA VAL A 108 -10.73 -1.62 4.81
C VAL A 108 -10.18 -0.28 4.32
N ASN A 109 -10.04 0.70 5.21
CA ASN A 109 -9.31 1.92 4.89
C ASN A 109 -7.83 1.62 4.58
N GLY A 110 -7.25 2.38 3.69
CA GLY A 110 -5.86 2.23 3.25
C GLY A 110 -4.90 3.22 3.91
N ASP A 111 -4.19 3.97 3.08
CA ASP A 111 -3.19 4.96 3.44
C ASP A 111 -3.80 6.21 4.10
N PRO A 112 -3.08 6.88 5.01
CA PRO A 112 -3.50 8.19 5.51
C PRO A 112 -3.76 9.19 4.39
N GLY A 113 -4.81 10.00 4.57
CA GLY A 113 -5.10 11.12 3.69
C GLY A 113 -4.57 12.43 4.26
N GLU A 114 -3.91 13.23 3.43
CA GLU A 114 -3.47 14.59 3.79
C GLU A 114 -4.27 15.68 3.08
N GLY A 115 -4.23 16.89 3.62
CA GLY A 115 -4.84 18.08 3.02
C GLY A 115 -6.30 17.87 2.63
N LEU A 116 -6.63 18.14 1.38
CA LEU A 116 -7.97 18.01 0.83
C LEU A 116 -8.36 16.57 0.44
N GLY A 117 -7.45 15.61 0.53
CA GLY A 117 -7.73 14.19 0.20
C GLY A 117 -6.72 13.57 -0.76
N ASN A 118 -5.45 13.92 -0.61
CA ASN A 118 -4.34 13.23 -1.26
C ASN A 118 -3.86 12.05 -0.39
N THR A 119 -3.13 11.09 -0.98
CA THR A 119 -2.44 10.03 -0.24
C THR A 119 -1.16 10.59 0.40
N VAL A 120 -0.77 10.07 1.56
CA VAL A 120 0.49 10.47 2.20
C VAL A 120 1.66 9.69 1.61
N HIS A 121 1.49 8.39 1.41
CA HIS A 121 2.51 7.49 0.87
C HIS A 121 2.27 7.21 -0.62
N PRO A 122 3.19 6.52 -1.31
CA PRO A 122 2.98 6.06 -2.67
C PRO A 122 1.73 5.20 -2.78
N PHE A 123 1.07 5.32 -3.92
CA PHE A 123 -0.16 4.61 -4.21
C PHE A 123 -0.23 4.29 -5.70
N ALA A 124 -0.64 3.08 -6.03
CA ALA A 124 -0.91 2.67 -7.40
C ALA A 124 -2.25 1.94 -7.45
N GLN A 125 -3.02 2.17 -8.51
CA GLN A 125 -4.31 1.56 -8.77
C GLN A 125 -4.37 1.13 -10.23
N ASP A 126 -4.80 -0.11 -10.49
CA ASP A 126 -4.97 -0.63 -11.85
C ASP A 126 -3.72 -0.46 -12.74
N GLY A 127 -2.53 -0.58 -12.16
CA GLY A 127 -1.26 -0.39 -12.85
C GLY A 127 -0.90 1.07 -13.13
N ASP A 128 -1.64 2.04 -12.62
CA ASP A 128 -1.31 3.46 -12.70
C ASP A 128 -0.75 3.98 -11.37
N LEU A 129 0.41 4.62 -11.46
CA LEU A 129 0.97 5.32 -10.33
C LEU A 129 0.19 6.63 -10.11
N LEU A 130 -0.51 6.72 -8.98
CA LEU A 130 -1.31 7.91 -8.66
C LEU A 130 -0.50 8.97 -7.94
N HIS A 131 0.37 8.57 -7.03
CA HIS A 131 1.09 9.50 -6.17
C HIS A 131 2.43 8.93 -5.73
N THR A 132 3.45 9.76 -5.63
CA THR A 132 4.74 9.41 -5.05
C THR A 132 4.95 10.13 -3.73
N ALA A 133 5.49 9.43 -2.74
CA ALA A 133 6.06 10.02 -1.54
C ALA A 133 7.59 10.16 -1.68
N GLY A 134 8.25 10.64 -0.64
CA GLY A 134 9.71 10.68 -0.57
C GLY A 134 10.35 9.28 -0.65
N PRO A 135 11.70 9.22 -0.62
CA PRO A 135 12.49 8.02 -0.95
C PRO A 135 12.31 6.83 0.01
N ASP A 136 11.76 7.03 1.19
CA ASP A 136 11.68 6.02 2.27
C ASP A 136 10.24 5.56 2.53
N ALA A 137 9.44 5.41 1.48
CA ALA A 137 8.06 5.01 1.62
C ALA A 137 7.90 3.49 1.72
N GLU A 138 7.22 3.04 2.77
CA GLU A 138 6.87 1.65 2.99
C GLU A 138 5.56 1.31 2.28
N MET A 139 5.51 0.16 1.59
CA MET A 139 4.35 -0.22 0.78
C MET A 139 4.02 -1.71 0.91
N PHE A 140 2.77 -2.00 0.66
CA PHE A 140 2.24 -3.31 0.28
C PHE A 140 1.74 -3.23 -1.16
N ALA A 141 2.00 -4.26 -1.96
CA ALA A 141 1.58 -4.33 -3.35
C ALA A 141 1.19 -5.75 -3.78
N VAL A 142 0.40 -5.83 -4.86
CA VAL A 142 -0.04 -7.08 -5.49
C VAL A 142 0.24 -7.00 -6.99
N SER A 143 0.69 -8.10 -7.60
CA SER A 143 0.87 -8.21 -9.05
C SER A 143 -0.48 -8.30 -9.77
N LYS A 144 -0.50 -7.94 -11.07
CA LYS A 144 -1.70 -7.97 -11.91
C LYS A 144 -2.40 -9.34 -11.96
N ASP A 145 -1.61 -10.41 -11.94
CA ASP A 145 -2.11 -11.79 -11.95
C ASP A 145 -2.41 -12.32 -10.54
N GLU A 146 -2.26 -11.46 -9.52
CA GLU A 146 -2.45 -11.78 -8.11
C GLU A 146 -1.61 -12.96 -7.58
N SER A 147 -0.64 -13.42 -8.35
CA SER A 147 0.24 -14.52 -7.98
C SER A 147 1.30 -14.11 -6.96
N SER A 148 1.61 -12.83 -6.86
CA SER A 148 2.68 -12.27 -6.04
C SER A 148 2.22 -11.10 -5.18
N THR A 149 2.69 -11.09 -3.94
CA THR A 149 2.55 -9.97 -3.02
C THR A 149 3.92 -9.46 -2.62
N PHE A 150 4.04 -8.15 -2.45
CA PHE A 150 5.27 -7.49 -2.06
C PHE A 150 5.02 -6.62 -0.84
N LEU A 151 5.95 -6.57 0.08
CA LEU A 151 5.93 -5.66 1.22
C LEU A 151 7.36 -5.22 1.53
N GLY A 152 7.56 -3.92 1.66
CA GLY A 152 8.89 -3.38 1.91
C GLY A 152 8.98 -1.90 1.59
N ASN A 153 10.22 -1.45 1.37
CA ASN A 153 10.54 -0.10 0.95
C ASN A 153 11.04 -0.13 -0.51
N PRO A 154 10.14 -0.01 -1.48
CA PRO A 154 10.50 -0.10 -2.89
C PRO A 154 11.30 1.13 -3.33
N LYS A 155 12.07 0.97 -4.41
CA LYS A 155 12.80 2.06 -5.06
C LYS A 155 11.99 2.60 -6.23
N LEU A 156 10.99 3.39 -5.94
CA LEU A 156 10.17 4.02 -6.95
C LEU A 156 11.02 4.89 -7.87
N LYS A 157 10.88 4.69 -9.19
CA LYS A 157 11.45 5.53 -10.23
C LYS A 157 10.39 5.80 -11.29
N VAL A 158 10.36 7.02 -11.76
CA VAL A 158 9.55 7.43 -12.91
C VAL A 158 10.46 8.15 -13.88
N ASN A 159 10.59 7.63 -15.09
CA ASN A 159 11.44 8.18 -16.15
C ASN A 159 10.59 8.53 -17.37
N VAL A 160 10.93 9.62 -18.01
CA VAL A 160 10.43 9.97 -19.35
C VAL A 160 11.63 10.10 -20.27
N THR A 161 11.69 9.26 -21.30
CA THR A 161 12.83 9.18 -22.22
C THR A 161 12.46 9.78 -23.57
N ASP A 162 13.24 10.73 -24.05
CA ASP A 162 13.19 11.18 -25.44
C ASP A 162 13.78 10.06 -26.34
N LEU A 163 12.94 9.46 -27.16
CA LEU A 163 13.32 8.32 -27.99
C LEU A 163 14.25 8.71 -29.16
N SER A 164 14.31 10.00 -29.51
CA SER A 164 15.18 10.48 -30.59
C SER A 164 16.62 10.70 -30.15
N SER A 165 16.81 11.22 -28.95
CA SER A 165 18.13 11.54 -28.39
C SER A 165 18.62 10.53 -27.35
N GLY A 166 17.73 9.70 -26.81
CA GLY A 166 18.01 8.82 -25.67
C GLY A 166 18.13 9.55 -24.32
N ARG A 167 17.80 10.86 -24.28
CA ARG A 167 17.83 11.61 -23.04
C ARG A 167 16.74 11.14 -22.09
N VAL A 168 17.11 10.91 -20.83
CA VAL A 168 16.20 10.50 -19.76
C VAL A 168 15.95 11.67 -18.82
N PHE A 169 14.68 11.98 -18.58
CA PHE A 169 14.19 12.86 -17.54
C PHE A 169 13.68 12.00 -16.40
N THR A 170 14.33 12.05 -15.25
CA THR A 170 13.87 11.35 -14.05
C THR A 170 12.96 12.27 -13.26
N MET A 171 11.77 11.78 -12.90
CA MET A 171 10.82 12.55 -12.11
C MET A 171 11.19 12.44 -10.63
N ASP A 172 11.33 13.59 -9.97
CA ASP A 172 11.52 13.66 -8.51
C ASP A 172 10.22 13.36 -7.77
N ARG A 173 9.10 13.71 -8.41
CA ARG A 173 7.75 13.48 -7.87
C ARG A 173 6.73 13.21 -8.98
N TRP A 174 5.63 12.56 -8.59
CA TRP A 174 4.51 12.27 -9.47
C TRP A 174 3.19 12.64 -8.79
N ASN A 175 2.34 13.43 -9.47
CA ASN A 175 1.05 13.92 -8.96
C ASN A 175 1.14 14.58 -7.57
N ARG A 176 2.20 15.32 -7.34
CA ARG A 176 2.44 16.01 -6.08
C ARG A 176 2.64 17.52 -6.35
N ARG A 177 2.93 18.29 -5.33
CA ARG A 177 3.10 19.75 -5.37
C ARG A 177 3.94 20.26 -6.55
N ALA A 178 3.87 21.58 -6.76
CA ALA A 178 4.72 22.31 -7.71
C ALA A 178 6.21 21.93 -7.59
N PRO A 179 6.96 21.93 -8.72
CA PRO A 179 8.40 21.68 -8.70
C PRO A 179 9.14 22.79 -7.94
N GLU A 180 10.13 22.40 -7.15
CA GLU A 180 11.15 23.30 -6.63
C GLU A 180 12.28 23.46 -7.66
N PRO A 181 13.15 24.50 -7.56
CA PRO A 181 14.31 24.64 -8.43
C PRO A 181 15.18 23.37 -8.43
N GLY A 182 15.50 22.83 -9.61
CA GLY A 182 16.26 21.60 -9.78
C GLY A 182 15.42 20.32 -9.74
N GLU A 183 14.09 20.42 -9.58
CA GLU A 183 13.18 19.26 -9.62
C GLU A 183 12.42 19.18 -10.94
N ILE A 184 12.15 17.95 -11.37
CA ILE A 184 11.22 17.64 -12.45
C ILE A 184 10.05 16.86 -11.85
N VAL A 185 8.83 17.36 -12.02
CA VAL A 185 7.61 16.77 -11.47
C VAL A 185 6.68 16.36 -12.60
N GLY A 186 6.18 15.15 -12.56
CA GLY A 186 5.18 14.63 -13.50
C GLY A 186 3.76 14.75 -12.95
N PHE A 187 2.80 14.98 -13.86
CA PHE A 187 1.38 15.08 -13.56
C PHE A 187 0.57 14.26 -14.55
N SER A 188 -0.39 13.50 -14.05
CA SER A 188 -1.35 12.74 -14.84
C SER A 188 -2.79 13.15 -14.50
N PRO A 189 -3.78 12.80 -15.32
CA PRO A 189 -5.20 13.11 -15.05
C PRO A 189 -5.70 12.58 -13.71
N LEU A 190 -5.15 11.44 -13.24
CA LEU A 190 -5.50 10.82 -11.95
C LEU A 190 -5.12 11.67 -10.74
N GLY A 191 -4.09 12.52 -10.87
CA GLY A 191 -3.74 13.52 -9.87
C GLY A 191 -4.75 14.64 -9.72
N GLY A 192 -5.68 14.77 -10.66
CA GLY A 192 -6.80 15.72 -10.62
C GLY A 192 -6.36 17.17 -10.44
N THR A 193 -7.07 17.92 -9.61
CA THR A 193 -6.80 19.35 -9.40
C THR A 193 -5.55 19.63 -8.55
N LEU A 194 -5.06 18.65 -7.78
CA LEU A 194 -3.82 18.78 -7.02
C LEU A 194 -2.57 18.66 -7.89
N ALA A 195 -2.72 18.11 -9.07
CA ALA A 195 -1.65 17.76 -9.98
C ALA A 195 -1.50 18.74 -11.16
N SER A 196 -2.22 19.85 -11.18
CA SER A 196 -2.01 20.86 -12.21
C SER A 196 -0.68 21.58 -11.96
N PRO A 197 0.21 21.68 -12.96
CA PRO A 197 1.40 22.49 -12.82
C PRO A 197 0.98 23.93 -12.55
N PRO A 198 1.67 24.63 -11.65
CA PRO A 198 1.37 26.02 -11.38
C PRO A 198 1.70 26.88 -12.61
N SER A 199 0.95 27.98 -12.80
CA SER A 199 1.06 28.90 -13.92
C SER A 199 2.45 29.55 -14.12
N PHE A 200 3.32 29.44 -13.12
CA PHE A 200 4.70 29.95 -13.16
C PHE A 200 5.75 28.87 -13.44
N SER A 201 5.35 27.64 -13.80
CA SER A 201 6.28 26.57 -14.17
C SER A 201 6.58 26.56 -15.67
N CYS A 202 7.73 25.98 -16.04
CA CYS A 202 8.00 25.54 -17.39
C CYS A 202 7.59 24.09 -17.56
N SER A 203 6.77 23.77 -18.55
CA SER A 203 6.12 22.48 -18.68
C SER A 203 6.11 21.95 -20.11
N VAL A 204 6.13 20.64 -20.25
CA VAL A 204 5.90 19.92 -21.50
C VAL A 204 4.64 19.07 -21.34
N ARG A 205 3.68 19.26 -22.24
CA ARG A 205 2.50 18.41 -22.36
C ARG A 205 2.78 17.26 -23.32
N LEU A 206 2.49 16.06 -22.86
CA LEU A 206 2.66 14.82 -23.59
C LEU A 206 1.30 14.21 -23.87
N LEU A 207 1.00 13.91 -25.14
CA LEU A 207 -0.23 13.22 -25.55
C LEU A 207 0.06 11.75 -25.84
N PRO A 208 -0.81 10.82 -25.37
CA PRO A 208 -0.61 9.39 -25.57
C PRO A 208 -0.58 9.05 -27.06
N GLN A 209 0.28 8.14 -27.47
CA GLN A 209 0.33 7.59 -28.81
C GLN A 209 -0.46 6.28 -28.88
N GLY A 210 -1.41 6.20 -29.84
CA GLY A 210 -2.29 5.05 -30.01
C GLY A 210 -3.60 5.15 -29.23
N ALA A 211 -4.30 4.02 -29.09
CA ALA A 211 -5.52 3.94 -28.30
C ALA A 211 -5.23 4.32 -26.83
N PRO A 212 -6.21 4.89 -26.09
CA PRO A 212 -6.08 5.10 -24.67
C PRO A 212 -5.57 3.79 -24.04
N GLN A 213 -4.35 3.82 -23.54
CA GLN A 213 -3.74 2.59 -23.03
C GLN A 213 -4.43 2.28 -21.71
N VAL A 214 -4.98 1.09 -21.62
CA VAL A 214 -5.36 0.50 -20.33
C VAL A 214 -4.12 0.57 -19.42
N ALA A 215 -4.33 0.88 -18.17
CA ALA A 215 -3.30 0.92 -17.16
C ALA A 215 -2.29 -0.23 -17.34
N ALA A 216 -1.02 0.10 -17.33
CA ALA A 216 0.05 -0.87 -17.51
C ALA A 216 0.69 -1.17 -16.15
N PRO A 217 0.95 -2.45 -15.82
CA PRO A 217 1.62 -2.81 -14.58
C PRO A 217 3.05 -2.24 -14.52
N ASP A 218 3.65 -2.28 -13.34
CA ASP A 218 5.04 -1.88 -13.10
C ASP A 218 5.99 -2.43 -14.17
N GLY A 219 6.83 -1.55 -14.69
CA GLY A 219 7.83 -1.89 -15.70
C GLY A 219 7.33 -1.91 -17.14
N VAL A 220 6.06 -1.58 -17.43
CA VAL A 220 5.54 -1.48 -18.79
C VAL A 220 5.66 -0.06 -19.33
N ASP A 221 6.25 0.07 -20.52
CA ASP A 221 6.46 1.35 -21.20
C ASP A 221 5.17 1.89 -21.81
N ARG A 222 5.03 3.22 -21.80
CA ARG A 222 3.96 3.95 -22.48
C ARG A 222 4.54 5.05 -23.35
N ASP A 223 4.14 5.10 -24.61
CA ASP A 223 4.64 6.09 -25.55
C ASP A 223 3.69 7.29 -25.70
N TYR A 224 4.30 8.45 -25.78
CA TYR A 224 3.66 9.75 -25.91
C TYR A 224 4.34 10.57 -27.00
N ALA A 225 3.69 11.64 -27.47
CA ALA A 225 4.33 12.67 -28.26
C ALA A 225 4.25 14.02 -27.53
N VAL A 226 5.28 14.82 -27.66
CA VAL A 226 5.28 16.21 -27.22
C VAL A 226 4.21 16.97 -28.00
N ASP A 227 3.30 17.62 -27.30
CA ASP A 227 2.32 18.53 -27.89
C ASP A 227 2.82 19.99 -27.83
N VAL A 228 3.20 20.43 -26.64
CA VAL A 228 3.70 21.79 -26.42
C VAL A 228 4.71 21.81 -25.28
N ALA A 229 5.74 22.64 -25.43
CA ALA A 229 6.70 23.02 -24.40
C ALA A 229 6.60 24.53 -24.15
N THR A 230 6.33 24.96 -22.92
CA THR A 230 6.05 26.38 -22.60
C THR A 230 6.26 26.67 -21.12
N CYS A 231 6.57 27.94 -20.79
CA CYS A 231 6.54 28.45 -19.42
C CYS A 231 5.24 29.23 -19.11
N SER A 232 4.22 29.11 -19.95
CA SER A 232 2.86 29.54 -19.65
C SER A 232 2.02 28.37 -19.13
N GLU A 233 0.80 28.64 -18.66
CA GLU A 233 -0.11 27.62 -18.18
C GLU A 233 -0.33 26.54 -19.24
N SER A 234 -0.04 25.27 -18.86
CA SER A 234 -0.26 24.11 -19.71
C SER A 234 -1.26 23.19 -19.02
N PRO A 235 -2.55 23.25 -19.36
CA PRO A 235 -3.57 22.42 -18.75
C PRO A 235 -3.31 20.95 -19.06
N LEU A 236 -3.55 20.08 -18.07
CA LEU A 236 -3.57 18.64 -18.27
C LEU A 236 -4.65 18.27 -19.29
N ASP A 237 -4.28 17.42 -20.24
CA ASP A 237 -5.25 16.72 -21.07
C ASP A 237 -5.87 15.58 -20.27
N ARG A 238 -7.18 15.69 -20.03
CA ARG A 238 -7.93 14.65 -19.28
C ARG A 238 -8.13 13.35 -20.07
N ASN A 239 -7.70 13.32 -21.33
CA ASN A 239 -7.79 12.14 -22.20
C ASN A 239 -6.55 11.23 -22.12
N GLY A 240 -5.85 11.21 -20.97
CA GLY A 240 -4.68 10.35 -20.75
C GLY A 240 -3.33 11.01 -20.98
N GLY A 241 -3.32 12.34 -21.23
CA GLY A 241 -2.08 13.12 -21.36
C GLY A 241 -1.32 13.25 -20.03
N VAL A 242 -0.03 13.50 -20.12
CA VAL A 242 0.89 13.72 -19.01
C VAL A 242 1.54 15.09 -19.17
N VAL A 243 1.78 15.78 -18.06
CA VAL A 243 2.60 16.99 -18.04
C VAL A 243 3.83 16.75 -17.20
N ILE A 244 5.02 17.05 -17.72
CA ILE A 244 6.25 17.14 -16.94
C ILE A 244 6.60 18.62 -16.77
N SER A 245 7.00 19.01 -15.57
CA SER A 245 7.12 20.41 -15.18
C SER A 245 8.34 20.63 -14.28
N THR A 246 8.94 21.81 -14.41
CA THR A 246 10.05 22.28 -13.57
C THR A 246 9.91 23.76 -13.25
N ALA A 247 10.70 24.27 -12.31
CA ALA A 247 10.77 25.69 -12.00
C ALA A 247 11.40 26.48 -13.17
N PRO A 248 10.93 27.70 -13.48
CA PRO A 248 11.52 28.50 -14.55
C PRO A 248 12.94 29.00 -14.20
N GLY A 249 13.77 29.16 -15.22
CA GLY A 249 15.14 29.67 -15.06
C GLY A 249 16.14 28.65 -14.52
N THR A 250 15.85 27.37 -14.65
CA THR A 250 16.73 26.26 -14.30
C THR A 250 17.24 25.55 -15.56
N ASP A 251 18.30 24.75 -15.42
CA ASP A 251 18.84 23.93 -16.52
C ASP A 251 17.79 22.92 -16.99
N GLU A 252 16.97 22.40 -16.06
CA GLU A 252 15.85 21.50 -16.36
C GLU A 252 14.81 22.20 -17.25
N ALA A 253 14.54 23.48 -16.99
CA ALA A 253 13.61 24.26 -17.84
C ALA A 253 14.14 24.43 -19.26
N GLU A 254 15.42 24.73 -19.44
CA GLU A 254 16.06 24.81 -20.77
C GLU A 254 15.97 23.45 -21.49
N MET A 255 16.24 22.36 -20.79
CA MET A 255 16.14 21.01 -21.36
C MET A 255 14.72 20.64 -21.79
N LEU A 256 13.69 20.98 -20.97
CA LEU A 256 12.29 20.72 -21.32
C LEU A 256 11.82 21.58 -22.49
N LEU A 257 12.19 22.87 -22.52
CA LEU A 257 11.80 23.79 -23.58
C LEU A 257 12.48 23.50 -24.93
N ALA A 258 13.59 22.76 -24.94
CA ALA A 258 14.23 22.27 -26.15
C ALA A 258 13.47 21.16 -26.88
N LEU A 259 12.49 20.52 -26.19
CA LEU A 259 11.65 19.51 -26.81
C LEU A 259 10.66 20.12 -27.80
N THR A 260 10.61 19.59 -29.01
CA THR A 260 9.75 20.08 -30.07
C THR A 260 8.47 19.29 -30.24
N PRO A 261 7.35 19.86 -30.67
CA PRO A 261 6.13 19.13 -30.95
C PRO A 261 6.37 17.94 -31.88
N GLY A 262 5.77 16.79 -31.55
CA GLY A 262 5.95 15.53 -32.26
C GLY A 262 7.12 14.67 -31.78
N THR A 263 8.03 15.17 -30.92
CA THR A 263 9.07 14.35 -30.30
C THR A 263 8.44 13.18 -29.55
N LEU A 264 8.88 11.97 -29.84
CA LEU A 264 8.38 10.74 -29.18
C LEU A 264 9.06 10.57 -27.81
N MET A 265 8.25 10.41 -26.80
CA MET A 265 8.67 10.27 -25.41
C MET A 265 8.13 8.97 -24.84
N ARG A 266 8.93 8.27 -24.05
CA ARG A 266 8.54 7.02 -23.38
C ARG A 266 8.48 7.21 -21.88
N LEU A 267 7.31 7.03 -21.29
CA LEU A 267 7.10 7.00 -19.85
C LEU A 267 7.29 5.57 -19.35
N HIS A 268 8.14 5.43 -18.32
CA HIS A 268 8.39 4.20 -17.60
C HIS A 268 8.37 4.47 -16.10
N TRP A 269 7.58 3.72 -15.34
CA TRP A 269 7.66 3.76 -13.90
C TRP A 269 7.89 2.35 -13.34
N THR A 270 8.57 2.25 -12.20
CA THR A 270 8.80 0.98 -11.52
C THR A 270 8.99 1.18 -10.01
N LEU A 271 8.45 0.26 -9.25
CA LEU A 271 8.75 0.06 -7.83
C LEU A 271 9.98 -0.86 -7.64
N GLY A 272 10.47 -1.47 -8.71
CA GLY A 272 11.47 -2.54 -8.68
C GLY A 272 10.89 -3.88 -8.24
N TRP A 273 9.57 -4.01 -8.23
CA TRP A 273 8.80 -5.24 -7.98
C TRP A 273 8.04 -5.63 -9.25
N PRO A 274 8.34 -6.78 -9.87
CA PRO A 274 7.82 -7.08 -11.19
C PRO A 274 6.29 -7.26 -11.19
N GLY A 275 5.62 -6.62 -12.16
CA GLY A 275 4.21 -6.82 -12.43
C GLY A 275 3.25 -6.23 -11.41
N VAL A 276 3.70 -5.33 -10.53
CA VAL A 276 2.81 -4.64 -9.58
C VAL A 276 1.69 -3.92 -10.32
N PHE A 277 0.48 -4.10 -9.82
CA PHE A 277 -0.73 -3.53 -10.38
C PHE A 277 -1.44 -2.64 -9.36
N ASP A 278 -1.56 -3.12 -8.13
CA ASP A 278 -2.16 -2.43 -7.00
C ASP A 278 -1.15 -2.26 -5.87
N ALA A 279 -1.10 -1.06 -5.29
CA ALA A 279 -0.19 -0.79 -4.19
C ALA A 279 -0.73 0.29 -3.24
N VAL A 280 -0.57 0.06 -1.95
CA VAL A 280 -0.92 1.01 -0.89
C VAL A 280 0.27 1.21 0.04
N GLY A 281 0.56 2.46 0.35
CA GLY A 281 1.58 2.80 1.33
C GLY A 281 1.07 2.77 2.77
N GLY A 282 2.00 2.79 3.70
CA GLY A 282 1.73 2.81 5.14
C GLY A 282 3.00 3.07 5.94
N ASP A 283 2.86 3.11 7.26
CA ASP A 283 3.97 3.34 8.20
C ASP A 283 3.55 2.95 9.63
N PRO A 284 4.41 2.23 10.35
CA PRO A 284 5.64 1.54 9.94
C PRO A 284 5.42 0.10 9.45
N ILE A 285 6.42 -0.48 8.80
CA ILE A 285 6.54 -1.95 8.66
C ILE A 285 6.57 -2.55 10.08
N LEU A 286 5.79 -3.60 10.29
CA LEU A 286 5.69 -4.30 11.57
C LEU A 286 6.51 -5.59 11.58
N LEU A 287 6.48 -6.31 10.45
CA LEU A 287 7.19 -7.58 10.20
C LEU A 287 7.73 -7.56 8.78
N LEU A 288 8.91 -8.12 8.59
CA LEU A 288 9.50 -8.37 7.27
C LEU A 288 10.27 -9.70 7.31
N ASP A 289 9.94 -10.63 6.41
CA ASP A 289 10.52 -12.00 6.36
C ASP A 289 10.43 -12.74 7.71
N GLY A 290 9.34 -12.54 8.47
CA GLY A 290 9.15 -13.10 9.81
C GLY A 290 9.91 -12.36 10.92
N VAL A 291 10.75 -11.37 10.57
CA VAL A 291 11.56 -10.61 11.53
C VAL A 291 10.80 -9.37 12.00
N PRO A 292 10.71 -9.14 13.32
CA PRO A 292 10.12 -7.92 13.85
C PRO A 292 10.90 -6.67 13.47
N ALA A 293 10.25 -5.71 12.80
CA ALA A 293 10.86 -4.42 12.48
C ALA A 293 11.08 -3.55 13.74
N PRO A 294 12.03 -2.62 13.72
CA PRO A 294 12.25 -1.66 14.81
C PRO A 294 11.10 -0.64 14.86
N ILE A 295 10.19 -0.79 15.83
CA ILE A 295 9.03 0.08 16.02
C ILE A 295 8.90 0.51 17.48
N CYS A 296 8.13 1.55 17.74
CA CYS A 296 7.71 1.89 19.10
C CYS A 296 6.66 0.87 19.62
N VAL A 297 7.13 -0.23 20.23
CA VAL A 297 6.26 -1.33 20.69
C VAL A 297 5.26 -0.93 21.78
N SER A 298 5.57 0.11 22.58
CA SER A 298 4.77 0.60 23.70
C SER A 298 4.07 1.93 23.43
N CYS A 299 4.14 2.47 22.22
CA CYS A 299 3.42 3.68 21.84
C CYS A 299 1.91 3.55 22.09
N ALA A 300 1.26 4.69 22.28
CA ALA A 300 -0.14 4.78 22.70
C ALA A 300 -1.08 3.79 21.98
N ARG A 301 -2.01 3.21 22.75
CA ARG A 301 -3.08 2.39 22.19
C ARG A 301 -4.01 3.24 21.34
N GLN A 302 -4.20 2.83 20.10
CA GLN A 302 -5.05 3.50 19.12
C GLN A 302 -5.92 2.47 18.38
N PRO A 303 -7.03 2.90 17.75
CA PRO A 303 -7.58 2.15 16.65
C PRO A 303 -6.50 1.93 15.60
N ARG A 304 -6.44 0.76 14.99
CA ARG A 304 -5.40 0.38 14.03
C ARG A 304 -6.00 -0.30 12.80
N THR A 305 -5.36 -0.09 11.66
CA THR A 305 -5.56 -0.88 10.45
C THR A 305 -4.21 -1.38 9.98
N ALA A 306 -4.15 -2.59 9.46
CA ALA A 306 -2.91 -3.17 8.96
C ALA A 306 -3.20 -4.19 7.86
N VAL A 307 -2.23 -4.37 6.98
CA VAL A 307 -2.13 -5.50 6.06
C VAL A 307 -1.00 -6.42 6.51
N GLY A 308 -1.18 -7.72 6.35
CA GLY A 308 -0.13 -8.72 6.56
C GLY A 308 -0.21 -9.82 5.51
N VAL A 309 0.90 -10.51 5.30
CA VAL A 309 1.00 -11.67 4.40
C VAL A 309 1.51 -12.85 5.20
N THR A 310 0.85 -14.00 5.07
CA THR A 310 1.27 -15.24 5.74
C THR A 310 2.33 -15.97 4.91
N ALA A 311 3.06 -16.90 5.53
CA ALA A 311 4.04 -17.75 4.83
C ALA A 311 3.45 -18.57 3.67
N THR A 312 2.11 -18.72 3.62
CA THR A 312 1.38 -19.40 2.54
C THR A 312 0.77 -18.44 1.51
N GLY A 313 1.15 -17.15 1.53
CA GLY A 313 0.67 -16.13 0.60
C GLY A 313 -0.74 -15.61 0.89
N GLN A 314 -1.40 -16.02 1.99
CA GLN A 314 -2.70 -15.47 2.34
C GLN A 314 -2.56 -14.05 2.90
N ILE A 315 -3.44 -13.15 2.50
CA ILE A 315 -3.45 -11.76 2.96
C ILE A 315 -4.36 -11.63 4.19
N LEU A 316 -3.92 -10.83 5.15
CA LEU A 316 -4.65 -10.49 6.36
C LEU A 316 -4.90 -8.97 6.37
N LEU A 317 -6.16 -8.55 6.25
CA LEU A 317 -6.53 -7.16 6.52
C LEU A 317 -7.11 -7.09 7.92
N VAL A 318 -6.47 -6.32 8.80
CA VAL A 318 -6.78 -6.29 10.23
C VAL A 318 -7.22 -4.88 10.63
N VAL A 319 -8.39 -4.79 11.27
CA VAL A 319 -8.88 -3.55 11.90
C VAL A 319 -9.06 -3.79 13.40
N ILE A 320 -8.55 -2.89 14.24
CA ILE A 320 -8.71 -2.94 15.69
C ILE A 320 -9.47 -1.70 16.14
N ASP A 321 -10.61 -1.89 16.79
CA ASP A 321 -11.34 -0.81 17.47
C ASP A 321 -10.50 -0.20 18.59
N GLY A 322 -10.69 1.08 18.86
CA GLY A 322 -10.02 1.74 19.98
C GLY A 322 -10.76 2.96 20.49
N ARG A 323 -10.16 3.65 21.48
CA ARG A 323 -10.69 4.89 22.11
C ARG A 323 -12.11 4.72 22.70
N ARG A 324 -12.52 3.47 23.02
CA ARG A 324 -13.84 3.14 23.56
C ARG A 324 -13.68 2.28 24.83
N PRO A 325 -13.54 2.91 26.02
CA PRO A 325 -13.46 2.19 27.30
C PRO A 325 -14.62 1.21 27.46
N GLY A 326 -14.34 0.01 27.97
CA GLY A 326 -15.34 -1.06 28.10
C GLY A 326 -15.62 -1.86 26.82
N TRP A 327 -15.37 -1.29 25.64
CA TRP A 327 -15.52 -1.98 24.35
C TRP A 327 -14.18 -2.44 23.77
N SER A 328 -13.30 -1.49 23.45
CA SER A 328 -11.94 -1.72 22.96
C SER A 328 -11.05 -0.50 23.26
N ARG A 329 -9.94 -0.73 23.94
CA ARG A 329 -8.97 0.34 24.25
C ARG A 329 -8.06 0.67 23.07
N GLY A 330 -8.06 -0.17 22.02
CA GLY A 330 -7.11 -0.13 20.92
C GLY A 330 -5.88 -0.98 21.19
N ALA A 331 -4.92 -0.90 20.28
CA ALA A 331 -3.66 -1.63 20.35
C ALA A 331 -2.46 -0.69 20.22
N THR A 332 -1.35 -1.03 20.91
CA THR A 332 -0.03 -0.52 20.57
C THR A 332 0.44 -1.16 19.26
N LEU A 333 1.48 -0.62 18.61
CA LEU A 333 2.06 -1.25 17.43
C LEU A 333 2.62 -2.65 17.77
N GLY A 334 3.21 -2.82 18.95
CA GLY A 334 3.68 -4.13 19.41
C GLY A 334 2.57 -5.16 19.55
N GLU A 335 1.38 -4.77 20.03
CA GLU A 335 0.22 -5.65 20.15
C GLU A 335 -0.42 -5.96 18.79
N LEU A 336 -0.47 -4.99 17.88
CA LEU A 336 -0.91 -5.19 16.51
C LEU A 336 0.00 -6.21 15.82
N ARG A 337 1.32 -6.03 15.92
CA ARG A 337 2.31 -6.99 15.39
C ARG A 337 2.14 -8.38 15.98
N ALA A 338 1.93 -8.49 17.28
CA ALA A 338 1.70 -9.79 17.93
C ALA A 338 0.43 -10.48 17.41
N ILE A 339 -0.66 -9.72 17.20
CA ILE A 339 -1.90 -10.26 16.63
C ILE A 339 -1.68 -10.76 15.21
N LEU A 340 -0.99 -10.00 14.35
CA LEU A 340 -0.67 -10.39 12.98
C LEU A 340 0.19 -11.66 12.94
N ARG A 341 1.22 -11.75 13.78
CA ARG A 341 2.05 -12.95 13.93
C ARG A 341 1.27 -14.16 14.43
N ASP A 342 0.38 -13.98 15.42
CA ASP A 342 -0.50 -15.06 15.93
C ASP A 342 -1.46 -15.57 14.84
N LEU A 343 -1.80 -14.74 13.84
CA LEU A 343 -2.58 -15.09 12.65
C LEU A 343 -1.75 -15.72 11.53
N GLY A 344 -0.42 -15.77 11.68
CA GLY A 344 0.51 -16.40 10.75
C GLY A 344 1.21 -15.43 9.78
N ALA A 345 1.11 -14.12 9.99
CA ALA A 345 1.82 -13.15 9.17
C ALA A 345 3.34 -13.29 9.33
N VAL A 346 4.05 -13.26 8.20
CA VAL A 346 5.50 -13.12 8.11
C VAL A 346 5.88 -11.71 7.67
N ASP A 347 5.04 -11.06 6.87
CA ASP A 347 5.17 -9.66 6.52
C ASP A 347 3.96 -8.89 7.02
N ALA A 348 4.15 -7.64 7.46
CA ALA A 348 3.05 -6.80 7.91
C ALA A 348 3.40 -5.31 7.89
N LEU A 349 2.43 -4.50 7.43
CA LEU A 349 2.49 -3.05 7.34
C LEU A 349 1.31 -2.43 8.09
N ASN A 350 1.57 -1.39 8.89
CA ASN A 350 0.52 -0.59 9.49
C ASN A 350 -0.01 0.42 8.47
N LEU A 351 -1.33 0.49 8.33
CA LEU A 351 -2.05 1.46 7.51
C LEU A 351 -2.60 2.60 8.36
N ASP A 352 -3.43 3.49 7.77
CA ASP A 352 -4.06 4.58 8.55
C ASP A 352 -4.88 4.05 9.71
N GLY A 353 -4.69 4.69 10.85
CA GLY A 353 -5.30 4.31 12.10
C GLY A 353 -6.34 5.33 12.61
N GLY A 354 -6.60 5.27 13.90
CA GLY A 354 -7.45 6.26 14.58
C GLY A 354 -8.89 6.23 14.10
N GLY A 355 -9.39 7.39 13.71
CA GLY A 355 -10.79 7.56 13.26
C GLY A 355 -11.06 6.94 11.88
N SER A 356 -10.01 6.67 11.11
CA SER A 356 -10.11 6.04 9.79
C SER A 356 -10.25 4.52 9.87
N SER A 357 -9.87 3.89 11.01
CA SER A 357 -9.89 2.43 11.17
C SER A 357 -11.30 1.87 11.00
N GLU A 358 -11.56 1.27 9.85
CA GLU A 358 -12.88 0.79 9.46
C GLU A 358 -12.81 -0.45 8.59
N MET A 359 -13.77 -1.35 8.76
CA MET A 359 -13.97 -2.55 7.94
C MET A 359 -15.43 -2.69 7.55
N VAL A 360 -15.65 -2.90 6.27
CA VAL A 360 -16.97 -3.22 5.69
C VAL A 360 -16.95 -4.65 5.18
N VAL A 361 -18.01 -5.39 5.43
CA VAL A 361 -18.22 -6.78 4.95
C VAL A 361 -19.67 -6.94 4.55
N ASP A 362 -19.95 -7.44 3.35
CA ASP A 362 -21.31 -7.59 2.80
C ASP A 362 -22.09 -6.25 2.85
N GLY A 363 -21.41 -5.12 2.58
CA GLY A 363 -22.00 -3.78 2.61
C GLY A 363 -22.22 -3.16 4.00
N GLU A 364 -21.90 -3.89 5.08
CA GLU A 364 -22.13 -3.45 6.46
C GLU A 364 -20.81 -3.12 7.18
N VAL A 365 -20.75 -2.02 7.92
CA VAL A 365 -19.63 -1.68 8.82
C VAL A 365 -19.63 -2.66 10.00
N VAL A 366 -18.61 -3.51 10.08
CA VAL A 366 -18.57 -4.61 11.07
C VAL A 366 -17.84 -4.27 12.36
N ASN A 367 -17.10 -3.17 12.39
CA ASN A 367 -16.40 -2.65 13.56
C ASN A 367 -17.13 -1.42 14.15
N ARG A 368 -16.54 -0.74 15.13
CA ARG A 368 -17.08 0.50 15.71
C ARG A 368 -16.08 1.64 15.54
N PRO A 369 -16.19 2.46 14.48
CA PRO A 369 -15.31 3.59 14.27
C PRO A 369 -15.22 4.51 15.51
N SER A 370 -14.00 4.94 15.84
CA SER A 370 -13.76 5.69 17.07
C SER A 370 -14.40 7.08 17.08
N ASP A 371 -14.66 7.66 15.91
CA ASP A 371 -15.34 8.95 15.74
C ASP A 371 -16.86 8.87 15.94
N GLY A 372 -17.39 7.66 16.22
CA GLY A 372 -18.84 7.42 16.37
C GLY A 372 -19.60 7.30 15.05
N ARG A 373 -18.96 7.54 13.94
CA ARG A 373 -19.46 7.47 12.57
C ARG A 373 -18.31 7.09 11.61
N GLU A 374 -18.63 6.68 10.41
CA GLU A 374 -17.66 6.51 9.34
C GLU A 374 -16.94 7.82 9.03
N ARG A 375 -15.62 7.78 9.00
CA ARG A 375 -14.81 8.89 8.52
C ARG A 375 -14.77 8.84 6.98
N ARG A 376 -14.73 10.00 6.34
CA ARG A 376 -14.39 10.08 4.92
C ARG A 376 -12.89 9.83 4.76
N ILE A 377 -12.52 8.80 4.02
CA ILE A 377 -11.16 8.37 3.73
C ILE A 377 -10.79 8.66 2.28
N THR A 378 -9.50 8.74 1.97
CA THR A 378 -8.97 9.05 0.64
C THR A 378 -8.94 7.81 -0.26
N ASN A 379 -8.61 6.66 0.31
CA ASN A 379 -8.39 5.41 -0.41
C ASN A 379 -8.73 4.19 0.46
N ALA A 380 -8.89 3.05 -0.17
CA ALA A 380 -9.26 1.80 0.46
C ALA A 380 -8.53 0.61 -0.17
N VAL A 381 -8.47 -0.50 0.58
CA VAL A 381 -8.13 -1.84 0.07
C VAL A 381 -9.41 -2.64 0.04
N LEU A 382 -9.79 -3.12 -1.13
CA LEU A 382 -11.03 -3.81 -1.41
C LEU A 382 -10.78 -5.29 -1.75
N ILE A 383 -11.78 -6.12 -1.48
CA ILE A 383 -11.83 -7.51 -1.96
C ILE A 383 -13.06 -7.64 -2.85
N LEU A 384 -12.81 -7.89 -4.13
CA LEU A 384 -13.86 -8.02 -5.14
C LEU A 384 -14.12 -9.50 -5.48
N PRO A 385 -15.30 -9.81 -6.03
CA PRO A 385 -15.49 -11.09 -6.68
C PRO A 385 -14.60 -11.15 -7.92
N GLY A 386 -13.75 -12.17 -8.02
CA GLY A 386 -12.94 -12.46 -9.20
C GLY A 386 -13.65 -13.43 -10.14
N ALA A 387 -13.15 -13.58 -11.36
CA ALA A 387 -13.55 -14.66 -12.23
C ALA A 387 -13.13 -16.01 -11.63
N ASP A 388 -13.97 -17.04 -11.79
CA ASP A 388 -13.58 -18.38 -11.35
C ASP A 388 -12.41 -18.85 -12.25
N PRO A 389 -11.23 -19.19 -11.70
CA PRO A 389 -10.10 -19.67 -12.52
C PRO A 389 -10.39 -20.97 -13.30
N GLY A 390 -11.60 -21.51 -13.19
CA GLY A 390 -12.10 -22.69 -13.90
C GLY A 390 -13.13 -22.41 -14.99
N GLU A 391 -13.54 -21.15 -15.20
CA GLU A 391 -14.33 -20.69 -16.35
C GLU A 391 -13.42 -19.93 -17.33
#